data_c72bcd9046dd624261de96e468010a4f
#
_entry.id   c72bcd9046dd624261de96e468010a4f
#
_cell.length_a   1.000
_cell.length_b   1.000
_cell.length_c   1.000
_cell.angle_alpha   90.00
_cell.angle_beta   90.00
_cell.angle_gamma   90.00
#
_symmetry.space_group_name_H-M   'P 1'
#
loop_
_entity.id
_entity.type
_entity.pdbx_description
1 polymer ?
#
loop_
_entity_poly.entity_id
_entity_poly.type
_entity_poly.pdbx_seq_one_letter_code
_entity_poly.pdbx_strand_id
1 'polypeptide(L)'
;MRKVITTAFIFILALASCTFAGEVKIGSCVYRFSDAFMLRFRNAMTEESGKSGAVLNIADSQNDQTMQDAQVDEFIANGVNVLIINPVDRMASQGIIDKAKAADIPVVFINREPTPEMLASYNKAYYVGAKAEESGTEAGELIASYFKVHSEADKNHDGKLQFVMLRGENGHQDMILRSKYSVEALKNAGIEPVEIAGAIANWDKLQAMNIMNAFIMSIGPENIEAVIANNDEMALGAVEALKANDYNKGDPAMYIPVVGVDANASALDAMDRGEMLGTVLNDADGQGSAAVKLAVALAEGKDVSSEVTGGKYIWVPYQKVTRGERQ
;
A
#
# COMPACT_ATOMS: atom_id res chain seq x y z
N MET A 1 -35.37 -60.47 52.11
CA MET A 1 -34.39 -59.42 51.87
C MET A 1 -34.47 -59.05 50.39
N ARG A 2 -35.19 -57.94 50.05
CA ARG A 2 -35.26 -57.43 48.66
C ARG A 2 -34.17 -56.37 48.47
N LYS A 3 -33.26 -56.58 47.50
CA LYS A 3 -32.28 -55.60 47.13
C LYS A 3 -32.96 -54.61 46.15
N VAL A 4 -33.03 -53.34 46.51
CA VAL A 4 -33.42 -52.23 45.65
C VAL A 4 -32.17 -51.77 44.92
N ILE A 5 -32.17 -51.89 43.59
CA ILE A 5 -31.10 -51.35 42.69
C ILE A 5 -31.58 -49.98 42.26
N THR A 6 -30.94 -48.93 42.75
CA THR A 6 -31.17 -47.54 42.34
C THR A 6 -30.30 -47.24 41.11
N THR A 7 -30.90 -47.16 39.94
CA THR A 7 -30.25 -46.76 38.71
C THR A 7 -30.23 -45.23 38.67
N ALA A 8 -29.06 -44.63 38.81
CA ALA A 8 -28.86 -43.18 38.63
C ALA A 8 -28.75 -42.85 37.12
N PHE A 9 -29.73 -42.14 36.58
CA PHE A 9 -29.65 -41.55 35.24
C PHE A 9 -28.85 -40.25 35.33
N ILE A 10 -27.64 -40.26 34.74
CA ILE A 10 -26.84 -39.03 34.52
C ILE A 10 -27.38 -38.39 33.24
N PHE A 11 -28.10 -37.28 33.37
CA PHE A 11 -28.48 -36.42 32.25
C PHE A 11 -27.26 -35.57 31.89
N ILE A 12 -26.57 -35.90 30.80
CA ILE A 12 -25.56 -35.04 30.19
C ILE A 12 -26.33 -33.95 29.43
N LEU A 13 -26.42 -32.77 30.01
CA LEU A 13 -26.91 -31.56 29.33
C LEU A 13 -25.82 -31.13 28.34
N ALA A 14 -25.94 -31.51 27.07
CA ALA A 14 -25.17 -30.95 26.01
C ALA A 14 -25.61 -29.48 25.83
N LEU A 15 -24.84 -28.55 26.38
CA LEU A 15 -24.92 -27.13 26.06
C LEU A 15 -24.51 -26.98 24.60
N ALA A 16 -25.45 -27.02 23.68
CA ALA A 16 -25.26 -26.52 22.33
C ALA A 16 -25.03 -25.02 22.48
N SER A 17 -23.77 -24.60 22.39
CA SER A 17 -23.43 -23.21 22.21
C SER A 17 -23.95 -22.79 20.83
N CYS A 18 -25.24 -22.33 20.79
CA CYS A 18 -25.69 -21.52 19.68
C CYS A 18 -24.87 -20.23 19.73
N THR A 19 -23.76 -20.18 19.00
CA THR A 19 -23.16 -18.92 18.60
C THR A 19 -24.19 -18.23 17.73
N PHE A 20 -24.96 -17.30 18.30
CA PHE A 20 -25.62 -16.28 17.52
C PHE A 20 -24.47 -15.51 16.83
N ALA A 21 -24.18 -15.85 15.61
CA ALA A 21 -23.32 -15.02 14.76
C ALA A 21 -24.12 -13.75 14.46
N GLY A 22 -24.04 -12.78 15.37
CA GLY A 22 -24.51 -11.42 15.11
C GLY A 22 -23.71 -10.88 13.91
N GLU A 23 -24.31 -9.96 13.17
CA GLU A 23 -23.67 -9.27 12.07
C GLU A 23 -22.30 -8.69 12.51
N VAL A 24 -21.21 -9.06 11.81
CA VAL A 24 -19.87 -8.57 12.14
C VAL A 24 -19.77 -7.08 11.85
N LYS A 25 -19.43 -6.29 12.86
CA LYS A 25 -19.24 -4.84 12.75
C LYS A 25 -17.76 -4.52 12.66
N ILE A 26 -17.37 -3.88 11.57
CA ILE A 26 -15.98 -3.46 11.27
C ILE A 26 -15.90 -1.94 11.39
N GLY A 27 -15.01 -1.42 12.25
CA GLY A 27 -14.63 -0.02 12.28
C GLY A 27 -13.32 0.18 11.50
N SER A 28 -13.29 1.08 10.54
CA SER A 28 -12.09 1.36 9.76
C SER A 28 -11.74 2.83 9.77
N CYS A 29 -10.46 3.15 10.02
CA CYS A 29 -9.90 4.48 9.84
C CYS A 29 -8.92 4.47 8.66
N VAL A 30 -9.08 5.42 7.75
CA VAL A 30 -8.17 5.63 6.62
C VAL A 30 -7.50 6.98 6.78
N TYR A 31 -6.18 7.05 6.59
CA TYR A 31 -5.40 8.25 6.86
C TYR A 31 -5.90 9.50 6.11
N ARG A 32 -6.37 9.34 4.85
CA ARG A 32 -7.10 10.39 4.11
C ARG A 32 -7.89 9.80 2.93
N PHE A 33 -9.04 10.39 2.61
CA PHE A 33 -9.92 9.92 1.54
C PHE A 33 -9.51 10.40 0.15
N SER A 34 -8.74 11.46 0.03
CA SER A 34 -8.31 12.04 -1.25
C SER A 34 -7.19 11.27 -1.94
N ASP A 35 -6.63 10.25 -1.31
CA ASP A 35 -5.60 9.38 -1.89
C ASP A 35 -6.21 8.40 -2.90
N ALA A 36 -5.67 8.37 -4.14
CA ALA A 36 -6.20 7.55 -5.23
C ALA A 36 -6.06 6.05 -4.99
N PHE A 37 -4.93 5.59 -4.41
CA PHE A 37 -4.74 4.19 -4.02
C PHE A 37 -5.73 3.79 -2.93
N MET A 38 -5.89 4.62 -1.89
CA MET A 38 -6.83 4.35 -0.80
C MET A 38 -8.30 4.43 -1.22
N LEU A 39 -8.63 5.16 -2.30
CA LEU A 39 -9.98 5.11 -2.87
C LEU A 39 -10.30 3.71 -3.40
N ARG A 40 -9.40 3.10 -4.18
CA ARG A 40 -9.57 1.73 -4.69
C ARG A 40 -9.63 0.73 -3.53
N PHE A 41 -8.74 0.87 -2.57
CA PHE A 41 -8.68 0.02 -1.37
C PHE A 41 -10.02 0.05 -0.59
N ARG A 42 -10.57 1.25 -0.34
CA ARG A 42 -11.88 1.43 0.32
C ARG A 42 -13.03 0.81 -0.46
N ASN A 43 -13.03 0.95 -1.78
CA ASN A 43 -14.05 0.34 -2.65
C ASN A 43 -13.99 -1.18 -2.53
N ALA A 44 -12.82 -1.78 -2.57
CA ALA A 44 -12.63 -3.22 -2.41
C ALA A 44 -13.08 -3.71 -1.02
N MET A 45 -12.74 -2.98 0.05
CA MET A 45 -13.23 -3.30 1.40
C MET A 45 -14.77 -3.24 1.46
N THR A 46 -15.38 -2.23 0.85
CA THR A 46 -16.84 -2.07 0.82
C THR A 46 -17.53 -3.21 0.07
N GLU A 47 -16.99 -3.58 -1.08
CA GLU A 47 -17.50 -4.70 -1.88
C GLU A 47 -17.37 -6.03 -1.12
N GLU A 48 -16.21 -6.31 -0.52
CA GLU A 48 -15.98 -7.56 0.20
C GLU A 48 -16.79 -7.64 1.50
N SER A 49 -17.00 -6.53 2.20
CA SER A 49 -17.86 -6.51 3.38
C SER A 49 -19.32 -6.83 3.03
N GLY A 50 -19.81 -6.32 1.89
CA GLY A 50 -21.14 -6.68 1.37
C GLY A 50 -21.25 -8.17 1.03
N LYS A 51 -20.23 -8.77 0.44
CA LYS A 51 -20.19 -10.22 0.14
C LYS A 51 -20.16 -11.07 1.41
N SER A 52 -19.48 -10.59 2.45
CA SER A 52 -19.34 -11.28 3.73
C SER A 52 -20.53 -11.08 4.68
N GLY A 53 -21.48 -10.21 4.35
CA GLY A 53 -22.58 -9.83 5.23
C GLY A 53 -22.12 -9.05 6.47
N ALA A 54 -20.98 -8.38 6.41
CA ALA A 54 -20.46 -7.55 7.50
C ALA A 54 -20.84 -6.08 7.32
N VAL A 55 -21.04 -5.37 8.42
CA VAL A 55 -21.23 -3.91 8.43
C VAL A 55 -19.89 -3.22 8.56
N LEU A 56 -19.48 -2.51 7.52
CA LEU A 56 -18.24 -1.74 7.49
C LEU A 56 -18.54 -0.24 7.61
N ASN A 57 -17.98 0.40 8.63
CA ASN A 57 -17.96 1.86 8.78
C ASN A 57 -16.54 2.38 8.57
N ILE A 58 -16.37 3.29 7.61
CA ILE A 58 -15.04 3.85 7.26
C ILE A 58 -15.04 5.34 7.60
N ALA A 59 -14.04 5.77 8.38
CA ALA A 59 -13.79 7.17 8.75
C ALA A 59 -12.55 7.73 8.01
N ASP A 60 -12.64 8.99 7.58
CA ASP A 60 -11.53 9.78 7.08
C ASP A 60 -10.78 10.43 8.26
N SER A 61 -9.54 10.08 8.46
CA SER A 61 -8.71 10.70 9.51
C SER A 61 -8.06 12.02 9.06
N GLN A 62 -8.28 12.45 7.82
CA GLN A 62 -7.84 13.73 7.27
C GLN A 62 -6.34 14.05 7.49
N ASN A 63 -5.53 13.00 7.53
CA ASN A 63 -4.09 13.05 7.84
C ASN A 63 -3.78 13.66 9.23
N ASP A 64 -4.70 13.48 10.18
CA ASP A 64 -4.58 13.94 11.59
C ASP A 64 -4.63 12.73 12.54
N GLN A 65 -3.50 12.45 13.21
CA GLN A 65 -3.39 11.33 14.13
C GLN A 65 -4.32 11.49 15.35
N THR A 66 -4.52 12.72 15.83
CA THR A 66 -5.42 12.97 16.97
C THR A 66 -6.86 12.65 16.59
N MET A 67 -7.27 13.03 15.38
CA MET A 67 -8.59 12.65 14.84
C MET A 67 -8.72 11.13 14.73
N GLN A 68 -7.68 10.45 14.20
CA GLN A 68 -7.70 8.99 14.07
C GLN A 68 -7.85 8.31 15.43
N ASP A 69 -7.11 8.78 16.45
CA ASP A 69 -7.19 8.23 17.80
C ASP A 69 -8.58 8.37 18.41
N ALA A 70 -9.26 9.51 18.18
CA ALA A 70 -10.64 9.72 18.59
C ALA A 70 -11.64 8.82 17.84
N GLN A 71 -11.44 8.62 16.52
CA GLN A 71 -12.26 7.72 15.70
C GLN A 71 -12.13 6.26 16.17
N VAL A 72 -10.94 5.81 16.54
CA VAL A 72 -10.71 4.48 17.12
C VAL A 72 -11.47 4.33 18.44
N ASP A 73 -11.39 5.32 19.34
CA ASP A 73 -12.14 5.31 20.60
C ASP A 73 -13.66 5.25 20.37
N GLU A 74 -14.17 6.00 19.39
CA GLU A 74 -15.58 6.00 19.02
C GLU A 74 -16.03 4.61 18.48
N PHE A 75 -15.25 4.00 17.58
CA PHE A 75 -15.55 2.65 17.08
C PHE A 75 -15.60 1.62 18.20
N ILE A 76 -14.64 1.65 19.12
CA ILE A 76 -14.61 0.77 20.30
C ILE A 76 -15.84 1.00 21.16
N ALA A 77 -16.18 2.25 21.47
CA ALA A 77 -17.36 2.61 22.28
C ALA A 77 -18.67 2.17 21.60
N ASN A 78 -18.74 2.18 20.27
CA ASN A 78 -19.89 1.72 19.48
C ASN A 78 -19.95 0.19 19.32
N GLY A 79 -19.03 -0.54 19.93
CA GLY A 79 -19.05 -2.01 20.00
C GLY A 79 -18.75 -2.69 18.67
N VAL A 80 -17.76 -2.20 17.93
CA VAL A 80 -17.23 -2.93 16.75
C VAL A 80 -16.57 -4.24 17.20
N ASN A 81 -16.60 -5.25 16.33
CA ASN A 81 -16.02 -6.56 16.61
C ASN A 81 -14.53 -6.61 16.20
N VAL A 82 -14.10 -5.73 15.29
CA VAL A 82 -12.74 -5.67 14.74
C VAL A 82 -12.46 -4.29 14.17
N LEU A 83 -11.19 -3.90 14.20
CA LEU A 83 -10.70 -2.67 13.57
C LEU A 83 -9.88 -2.98 12.31
N ILE A 84 -10.05 -2.17 11.24
CA ILE A 84 -9.14 -2.13 10.08
C ILE A 84 -8.55 -0.72 10.02
N ILE A 85 -7.24 -0.57 10.20
CA ILE A 85 -6.60 0.72 10.38
C ILE A 85 -5.50 0.95 9.33
N ASN A 86 -5.65 2.01 8.54
CA ASN A 86 -4.56 2.62 7.80
C ASN A 86 -3.99 3.77 8.64
N PRO A 87 -2.87 3.62 9.34
CA PRO A 87 -2.38 4.63 10.28
C PRO A 87 -2.06 5.96 9.60
N VAL A 88 -2.35 7.07 10.26
CA VAL A 88 -1.82 8.38 9.83
C VAL A 88 -0.31 8.38 10.04
N ASP A 89 0.13 8.07 11.25
CA ASP A 89 1.53 7.82 11.57
C ASP A 89 1.72 6.36 11.98
N ARG A 90 2.50 5.61 11.20
CA ARG A 90 2.80 4.21 11.51
C ARG A 90 3.49 4.03 12.87
N MET A 91 4.22 5.04 13.33
CA MET A 91 4.91 5.00 14.62
C MET A 91 3.97 5.23 15.80
N ALA A 92 2.79 5.82 15.57
CA ALA A 92 1.73 5.96 16.57
C ALA A 92 0.84 4.69 16.72
N SER A 93 1.06 3.66 15.90
CA SER A 93 0.24 2.42 15.89
C SER A 93 0.22 1.69 17.24
N GLN A 94 1.24 1.87 18.10
CA GLN A 94 1.24 1.24 19.42
C GLN A 94 0.05 1.71 20.27
N GLY A 95 -0.31 3.00 20.23
CA GLY A 95 -1.47 3.51 20.95
C GLY A 95 -2.80 2.88 20.50
N ILE A 96 -2.94 2.64 19.19
CA ILE A 96 -4.11 1.97 18.61
C ILE A 96 -4.15 0.50 19.06
N ILE A 97 -2.98 -0.18 19.04
CA ILE A 97 -2.86 -1.57 19.51
C ILE A 97 -3.25 -1.68 20.98
N ASP A 98 -2.80 -0.76 21.82
CA ASP A 98 -3.10 -0.76 23.26
C ASP A 98 -4.61 -0.57 23.52
N LYS A 99 -5.29 0.31 22.76
CA LYS A 99 -6.74 0.49 22.82
C LYS A 99 -7.49 -0.78 22.38
N ALA A 100 -7.11 -1.38 21.27
CA ALA A 100 -7.70 -2.63 20.77
C ALA A 100 -7.49 -3.78 21.77
N LYS A 101 -6.30 -3.88 22.37
CA LYS A 101 -5.96 -4.87 23.39
C LYS A 101 -6.77 -4.69 24.66
N ALA A 102 -6.97 -3.45 25.12
CA ALA A 102 -7.79 -3.14 26.30
C ALA A 102 -9.26 -3.50 26.10
N ALA A 103 -9.77 -3.38 24.86
CA ALA A 103 -11.13 -3.78 24.49
C ALA A 103 -11.24 -5.27 24.08
N ASP A 104 -10.12 -6.02 24.05
CA ASP A 104 -10.02 -7.42 23.60
C ASP A 104 -10.51 -7.67 22.18
N ILE A 105 -10.43 -6.67 21.27
CA ILE A 105 -10.83 -6.78 19.86
C ILE A 105 -9.62 -6.89 18.94
N PRO A 106 -9.71 -7.63 17.82
CA PRO A 106 -8.65 -7.69 16.82
C PRO A 106 -8.46 -6.35 16.11
N VAL A 107 -7.22 -6.11 15.64
CA VAL A 107 -6.89 -5.00 14.76
C VAL A 107 -6.07 -5.48 13.56
N VAL A 108 -6.50 -5.10 12.37
CA VAL A 108 -5.81 -5.36 11.10
C VAL A 108 -5.28 -4.02 10.57
N PHE A 109 -3.97 -3.87 10.55
CA PHE A 109 -3.34 -2.72 9.92
C PHE A 109 -3.23 -2.94 8.42
N ILE A 110 -3.36 -1.86 7.64
CA ILE A 110 -3.31 -1.91 6.18
C ILE A 110 -2.38 -0.82 5.63
N ASN A 111 -1.75 -1.07 4.49
CA ASN A 111 -0.91 -0.16 3.71
C ASN A 111 0.31 0.39 4.50
N ARG A 112 0.11 1.14 5.59
CA ARG A 112 1.19 1.68 6.44
C ARG A 112 1.51 0.68 7.55
N GLU A 113 2.64 -0.01 7.41
CA GLU A 113 3.03 -1.12 8.29
C GLU A 113 3.54 -0.63 9.65
N PRO A 114 2.93 -1.04 10.80
CA PRO A 114 3.54 -0.89 12.11
C PRO A 114 4.86 -1.64 12.20
N THR A 115 5.71 -1.34 13.21
CA THR A 115 6.92 -2.13 13.38
C THR A 115 6.60 -3.56 13.80
N PRO A 116 7.47 -4.54 13.50
CA PRO A 116 7.28 -5.93 13.94
C PRO A 116 7.07 -6.07 15.44
N GLU A 117 7.77 -5.25 16.25
CA GLU A 117 7.66 -5.24 17.71
C GLU A 117 6.27 -4.76 18.16
N MET A 118 5.71 -3.74 17.50
CA MET A 118 4.34 -3.27 17.78
C MET A 118 3.33 -4.38 17.49
N LEU A 119 3.39 -5.01 16.31
CA LEU A 119 2.50 -6.11 15.95
C LEU A 119 2.64 -7.30 16.91
N ALA A 120 3.86 -7.60 17.36
CA ALA A 120 4.11 -8.68 18.31
C ALA A 120 3.59 -8.40 19.74
N SER A 121 3.33 -7.12 20.09
CA SER A 121 2.87 -6.72 21.43
C SER A 121 1.42 -7.16 21.73
N TYR A 122 0.66 -7.54 20.68
CA TYR A 122 -0.70 -8.05 20.81
C TYR A 122 -0.96 -9.22 19.86
N ASN A 123 -1.44 -10.35 20.41
CA ASN A 123 -1.67 -11.56 19.62
C ASN A 123 -2.75 -11.41 18.54
N LYS A 124 -3.72 -10.47 18.73
CA LYS A 124 -4.79 -10.17 17.77
C LYS A 124 -4.47 -8.93 16.88
N ALA A 125 -3.21 -8.49 16.80
CA ALA A 125 -2.78 -7.46 15.84
C ALA A 125 -2.17 -8.11 14.61
N TYR A 126 -2.61 -7.68 13.41
CA TYR A 126 -2.21 -8.22 12.11
C TYR A 126 -1.93 -7.10 11.12
N TYR A 127 -1.29 -7.45 10.00
CA TYR A 127 -1.04 -6.55 8.88
C TYR A 127 -1.40 -7.20 7.55
N VAL A 128 -2.06 -6.44 6.68
CA VAL A 128 -2.32 -6.80 5.28
C VAL A 128 -1.73 -5.72 4.39
N GLY A 129 -0.85 -6.10 3.48
CA GLY A 129 -0.17 -5.17 2.58
C GLY A 129 0.72 -5.89 1.59
N ALA A 130 1.69 -5.17 1.05
CA ALA A 130 2.67 -5.68 0.10
C ALA A 130 4.09 -5.34 0.55
N LYS A 131 5.09 -6.09 0.07
CA LYS A 131 6.50 -5.86 0.44
C LYS A 131 7.09 -4.76 -0.42
N ALA A 132 7.20 -3.56 0.12
CA ALA A 132 7.60 -2.37 -0.62
C ALA A 132 8.97 -2.48 -1.32
N GLU A 133 9.89 -3.31 -0.80
CA GLU A 133 11.15 -3.62 -1.47
C GLU A 133 10.97 -4.27 -2.84
N GLU A 134 9.91 -5.09 -3.02
CA GLU A 134 9.61 -5.72 -4.32
C GLU A 134 9.25 -4.64 -5.34
N SER A 135 8.36 -3.70 -4.99
CA SER A 135 7.97 -2.63 -5.93
C SER A 135 9.12 -1.69 -6.28
N GLY A 136 10.00 -1.37 -5.33
CA GLY A 136 11.20 -0.62 -5.61
C GLY A 136 12.12 -1.35 -6.61
N THR A 137 12.34 -2.63 -6.37
CA THR A 137 13.15 -3.48 -7.27
C THR A 137 12.56 -3.52 -8.67
N GLU A 138 11.27 -3.77 -8.79
CA GLU A 138 10.60 -3.85 -10.10
C GLU A 138 10.61 -2.51 -10.86
N ALA A 139 10.42 -1.38 -10.16
CA ALA A 139 10.52 -0.05 -10.76
C ALA A 139 11.94 0.25 -11.27
N GLY A 140 12.97 -0.11 -10.50
CA GLY A 140 14.37 0.01 -10.91
C GLY A 140 14.72 -0.88 -12.12
N GLU A 141 14.19 -2.11 -12.15
CA GLU A 141 14.37 -3.04 -13.27
C GLU A 141 13.72 -2.55 -14.57
N LEU A 142 12.57 -1.87 -14.49
CA LEU A 142 11.94 -1.25 -15.66
C LEU A 142 12.88 -0.21 -16.29
N ILE A 143 13.43 0.70 -15.48
CA ILE A 143 14.42 1.68 -15.96
C ILE A 143 15.69 0.99 -16.48
N ALA A 144 16.21 0.01 -15.76
CA ALA A 144 17.42 -0.72 -16.17
C ALA A 144 17.25 -1.42 -17.52
N SER A 145 16.08 -2.04 -17.74
CA SER A 145 15.76 -2.71 -18.99
C SER A 145 15.69 -1.72 -20.15
N TYR A 146 15.07 -0.57 -19.93
CA TYR A 146 15.02 0.50 -20.93
C TYR A 146 16.43 1.03 -21.27
N PHE A 147 17.20 1.42 -20.26
CA PHE A 147 18.51 2.01 -20.43
C PHE A 147 19.51 1.08 -21.18
N LYS A 148 19.40 -0.24 -20.98
CA LYS A 148 20.26 -1.23 -21.65
C LYS A 148 20.00 -1.38 -23.14
N VAL A 149 18.80 -1.14 -23.61
CA VAL A 149 18.42 -1.33 -25.03
C VAL A 149 18.34 -0.01 -25.79
N HIS A 150 18.35 1.12 -25.08
CA HIS A 150 18.26 2.47 -25.62
C HIS A 150 19.54 3.25 -25.30
N SER A 151 20.59 3.10 -26.13
CA SER A 151 21.87 3.80 -25.91
C SER A 151 21.74 5.32 -25.95
N GLU A 152 20.71 5.84 -26.60
CA GLU A 152 20.36 7.26 -26.64
C GLU A 152 19.81 7.79 -25.29
N ALA A 153 19.46 6.91 -24.36
CA ALA A 153 19.03 7.30 -23.01
C ALA A 153 20.20 7.80 -22.15
N ASP A 154 21.43 7.35 -22.42
CA ASP A 154 22.67 7.92 -21.87
C ASP A 154 23.02 9.19 -22.69
N LYS A 155 22.40 10.31 -22.30
CA LYS A 155 22.41 11.56 -23.07
C LYS A 155 23.77 12.24 -23.08
N ASN A 156 24.55 12.09 -22.03
CA ASN A 156 25.89 12.68 -21.90
C ASN A 156 27.02 11.70 -22.25
N HIS A 157 26.69 10.43 -22.57
CA HIS A 157 27.61 9.35 -22.95
C HIS A 157 28.71 9.05 -21.92
N ASP A 158 28.38 9.16 -20.60
CA ASP A 158 29.30 8.84 -19.50
C ASP A 158 29.15 7.41 -18.96
N GLY A 159 28.19 6.65 -19.48
CA GLY A 159 27.91 5.26 -19.08
C GLY A 159 27.20 5.13 -17.76
N LYS A 160 26.69 6.24 -17.20
CA LYS A 160 25.90 6.26 -15.96
C LYS A 160 24.45 6.63 -16.26
N LEU A 161 23.60 6.53 -15.27
CA LEU A 161 22.21 6.95 -15.37
C LEU A 161 21.95 8.14 -14.44
N GLN A 162 21.76 9.33 -15.00
CA GLN A 162 21.40 10.53 -14.27
C GLN A 162 19.89 10.58 -14.08
N PHE A 163 19.43 10.37 -12.85
CA PHE A 163 17.99 10.33 -12.58
C PHE A 163 17.55 11.34 -11.52
N VAL A 164 16.28 11.71 -11.57
CA VAL A 164 15.61 12.44 -10.49
C VAL A 164 14.64 11.53 -9.75
N MET A 165 14.47 11.76 -8.44
CA MET A 165 13.58 10.96 -7.61
C MET A 165 12.51 11.79 -6.93
N LEU A 166 11.24 11.38 -7.14
CA LEU A 166 10.07 11.93 -6.47
C LEU A 166 9.63 10.97 -5.36
N ARG A 167 9.80 11.41 -4.13
CA ARG A 167 9.58 10.60 -2.94
C ARG A 167 8.21 10.83 -2.34
N GLY A 168 7.64 9.78 -1.76
CA GLY A 168 6.43 9.86 -0.96
C GLY A 168 6.62 10.65 0.34
N GLU A 169 5.78 10.39 1.31
CA GLU A 169 5.77 11.07 2.61
C GLU A 169 6.95 10.62 3.48
N ASN A 170 7.58 11.59 4.15
CA ASN A 170 8.72 11.29 5.03
C ASN A 170 8.32 10.35 6.18
N GLY A 171 9.15 9.37 6.48
CA GLY A 171 8.90 8.36 7.52
C GLY A 171 8.03 7.17 7.08
N HIS A 172 7.41 7.23 5.91
CA HIS A 172 6.65 6.11 5.35
C HIS A 172 7.61 5.00 4.89
N GLN A 173 7.37 3.74 5.33
CA GLN A 173 8.28 2.64 4.98
C GLN A 173 8.36 2.39 3.47
N ASP A 174 7.24 2.52 2.74
CA ASP A 174 7.23 2.37 1.27
C ASP A 174 8.10 3.42 0.58
N MET A 175 8.06 4.67 1.03
CA MET A 175 8.94 5.71 0.49
C MET A 175 10.41 5.32 0.65
N ILE A 176 10.80 4.87 1.83
CA ILE A 176 12.19 4.48 2.15
C ILE A 176 12.60 3.28 1.31
N LEU A 177 11.77 2.24 1.27
CA LEU A 177 12.10 0.97 0.62
C LEU A 177 12.03 1.08 -0.91
N ARG A 178 10.99 1.72 -1.47
CA ARG A 178 10.89 1.96 -2.91
C ARG A 178 12.06 2.77 -3.44
N SER A 179 12.43 3.85 -2.72
CA SER A 179 13.59 4.68 -3.11
C SER A 179 14.92 3.91 -3.03
N LYS A 180 15.13 3.12 -1.99
CA LYS A 180 16.35 2.34 -1.80
C LYS A 180 16.47 1.24 -2.86
N TYR A 181 15.44 0.40 -2.97
CA TYR A 181 15.51 -0.81 -3.80
C TYR A 181 15.45 -0.52 -5.29
N SER A 182 14.88 0.61 -5.74
CA SER A 182 14.98 1.02 -7.14
C SER A 182 16.43 1.33 -7.54
N VAL A 183 17.18 2.01 -6.67
CA VAL A 183 18.59 2.29 -6.89
C VAL A 183 19.45 1.02 -6.80
N GLU A 184 19.14 0.12 -5.87
CA GLU A 184 19.83 -1.18 -5.76
C GLU A 184 19.59 -2.04 -7.00
N ALA A 185 18.39 -2.05 -7.56
CA ALA A 185 18.07 -2.80 -8.77
C ALA A 185 18.87 -2.29 -9.97
N LEU A 186 19.05 -0.97 -10.13
CA LEU A 186 19.92 -0.37 -11.17
C LEU A 186 21.35 -0.86 -11.01
N LYS A 187 21.92 -0.81 -9.80
CA LYS A 187 23.27 -1.31 -9.50
C LYS A 187 23.43 -2.79 -9.81
N ASN A 188 22.46 -3.60 -9.38
CA ASN A 188 22.44 -5.05 -9.64
C ASN A 188 22.35 -5.37 -11.14
N ALA A 189 21.74 -4.48 -11.92
CA ALA A 189 21.72 -4.58 -13.38
C ALA A 189 23.01 -4.13 -14.06
N GLY A 190 24.02 -3.67 -13.29
CA GLY A 190 25.32 -3.20 -13.80
C GLY A 190 25.30 -1.76 -14.30
N ILE A 191 24.29 -0.97 -13.91
CA ILE A 191 24.19 0.46 -14.23
C ILE A 191 24.67 1.25 -13.02
N GLU A 192 25.49 2.28 -13.20
CA GLU A 192 25.85 3.22 -12.14
C GLU A 192 24.82 4.33 -12.05
N PRO A 193 23.91 4.33 -11.04
CA PRO A 193 22.90 5.37 -10.93
C PRO A 193 23.44 6.60 -10.21
N VAL A 194 23.16 7.78 -10.75
CA VAL A 194 23.50 9.08 -10.18
C VAL A 194 22.23 9.86 -9.92
N GLU A 195 21.84 9.99 -8.66
CA GLU A 195 20.71 10.83 -8.27
C GLU A 195 21.14 12.30 -8.36
N ILE A 196 20.70 13.00 -9.40
CA ILE A 196 21.06 14.41 -9.63
C ILE A 196 20.12 15.38 -8.92
N ALA A 197 18.91 14.95 -8.58
CA ALA A 197 17.99 15.66 -7.69
C ALA A 197 16.96 14.70 -7.10
N GLY A 198 16.44 15.05 -5.93
CA GLY A 198 15.34 14.32 -5.30
C GLY A 198 14.61 15.18 -4.28
N ALA A 199 13.29 14.99 -4.18
CA ALA A 199 12.47 15.72 -3.21
C ALA A 199 11.23 14.91 -2.77
N ILE A 200 10.67 15.31 -1.62
CA ILE A 200 9.44 14.76 -1.07
C ILE A 200 8.25 15.46 -1.72
N ALA A 201 7.37 14.68 -2.34
CA ALA A 201 6.15 15.15 -2.99
C ALA A 201 4.87 14.57 -2.36
N ASN A 202 4.98 13.89 -1.20
CA ASN A 202 3.88 13.45 -0.32
C ASN A 202 2.76 12.66 -1.04
N TRP A 203 3.12 11.80 -2.02
CA TRP A 203 2.19 11.02 -2.85
C TRP A 203 1.25 11.89 -3.69
N ASP A 204 1.55 13.18 -3.86
CA ASP A 204 0.66 14.18 -4.44
C ASP A 204 1.13 14.60 -5.84
N LYS A 205 0.21 14.52 -6.82
CA LYS A 205 0.47 14.84 -8.23
C LYS A 205 0.89 16.30 -8.43
N LEU A 206 0.23 17.24 -7.78
CA LEU A 206 0.49 18.67 -7.99
C LEU A 206 1.82 19.07 -7.36
N GLN A 207 2.13 18.56 -6.16
CA GLN A 207 3.44 18.78 -5.54
C GLN A 207 4.56 18.21 -6.42
N ALA A 208 4.39 16.98 -6.93
CA ALA A 208 5.36 16.34 -7.83
C ALA A 208 5.55 17.14 -9.11
N MET A 209 4.48 17.65 -9.72
CA MET A 209 4.55 18.51 -10.91
C MET A 209 5.36 19.77 -10.63
N ASN A 210 5.09 20.46 -9.51
CA ASN A 210 5.81 21.68 -9.15
C ASN A 210 7.31 21.42 -8.88
N ILE A 211 7.62 20.32 -8.19
CA ILE A 211 9.00 19.88 -7.93
C ILE A 211 9.72 19.55 -9.24
N MET A 212 9.07 18.80 -10.14
CA MET A 212 9.67 18.43 -11.42
C MET A 212 9.91 19.67 -12.29
N ASN A 213 9.00 20.64 -12.32
CA ASN A 213 9.23 21.92 -12.97
C ASN A 213 10.46 22.65 -12.41
N ALA A 214 10.66 22.64 -11.07
CA ALA A 214 11.84 23.23 -10.46
C ALA A 214 13.12 22.48 -10.87
N PHE A 215 13.10 21.15 -10.97
CA PHE A 215 14.23 20.37 -11.48
C PHE A 215 14.54 20.70 -12.94
N ILE A 216 13.52 20.74 -13.82
CA ILE A 216 13.68 21.12 -15.23
C ILE A 216 14.31 22.53 -15.35
N MET A 217 13.86 23.49 -14.56
CA MET A 217 14.40 24.86 -14.58
C MET A 217 15.85 24.96 -14.08
N SER A 218 16.24 24.16 -13.10
CA SER A 218 17.55 24.25 -12.45
C SER A 218 18.62 23.36 -13.09
N ILE A 219 18.22 22.22 -13.64
CA ILE A 219 19.14 21.18 -14.15
C ILE A 219 19.17 21.19 -15.68
N GLY A 220 18.04 21.51 -16.31
CA GLY A 220 17.77 21.30 -17.74
C GLY A 220 17.25 19.88 -18.00
N PRO A 221 16.18 19.72 -18.79
CA PRO A 221 15.58 18.41 -19.04
C PRO A 221 16.50 17.50 -19.88
N GLU A 222 17.43 18.09 -20.65
CA GLU A 222 18.45 17.39 -21.41
C GLU A 222 19.46 16.62 -20.52
N ASN A 223 19.59 17.00 -19.24
CA ASN A 223 20.48 16.37 -18.27
C ASN A 223 19.76 15.33 -17.40
N ILE A 224 18.44 15.14 -17.59
CA ILE A 224 17.65 14.15 -16.86
C ILE A 224 17.43 12.94 -17.78
N GLU A 225 17.88 11.77 -17.36
CA GLU A 225 17.81 10.53 -18.15
C GLU A 225 16.72 9.58 -17.67
N ALA A 226 16.24 9.74 -16.43
CA ALA A 226 15.08 9.02 -15.92
C ALA A 226 14.40 9.77 -14.77
N VAL A 227 13.11 9.46 -14.56
CA VAL A 227 12.35 9.87 -13.38
C VAL A 227 11.86 8.62 -12.67
N ILE A 228 12.24 8.47 -11.40
CA ILE A 228 11.75 7.42 -10.53
C ILE A 228 10.81 8.08 -9.51
N ALA A 229 9.51 7.75 -9.58
CA ALA A 229 8.52 8.22 -8.63
C ALA A 229 8.04 7.07 -7.73
N ASN A 230 7.88 7.32 -6.43
CA ASN A 230 7.45 6.28 -5.50
C ASN A 230 5.98 5.88 -5.66
N ASN A 231 5.15 6.66 -6.41
CA ASN A 231 3.82 6.25 -6.84
C ASN A 231 3.42 6.87 -8.18
N ASP A 232 2.30 6.42 -8.74
CA ASP A 232 1.78 6.87 -10.04
C ASP A 232 1.30 8.32 -10.04
N GLU A 233 0.70 8.81 -8.96
CA GLU A 233 0.26 10.20 -8.88
C GLU A 233 1.45 11.15 -9.05
N MET A 234 2.57 10.86 -8.38
CA MET A 234 3.79 11.66 -8.53
C MET A 234 4.43 11.46 -9.92
N ALA A 235 4.40 10.24 -10.47
CA ALA A 235 4.87 9.97 -11.84
C ALA A 235 4.07 10.78 -12.87
N LEU A 236 2.74 10.82 -12.74
CA LEU A 236 1.86 11.63 -13.59
C LEU A 236 2.13 13.13 -13.43
N GLY A 237 2.44 13.59 -12.21
CA GLY A 237 2.88 14.96 -11.99
C GLY A 237 4.16 15.30 -12.77
N ALA A 238 5.14 14.38 -12.75
CA ALA A 238 6.38 14.55 -13.53
C ALA A 238 6.10 14.56 -15.04
N VAL A 239 5.24 13.66 -15.54
CA VAL A 239 4.83 13.63 -16.95
C VAL A 239 4.20 14.94 -17.39
N GLU A 240 3.30 15.53 -16.59
CA GLU A 240 2.70 16.83 -16.93
C GLU A 240 3.76 17.95 -17.01
N ALA A 241 4.72 17.97 -16.09
CA ALA A 241 5.81 18.93 -16.12
C ALA A 241 6.72 18.74 -17.35
N LEU A 242 7.06 17.50 -17.71
CA LEU A 242 7.83 17.17 -18.91
C LEU A 242 7.09 17.59 -20.18
N LYS A 243 5.80 17.30 -20.28
CA LYS A 243 4.97 17.69 -21.43
C LYS A 243 4.85 19.21 -21.60
N ALA A 244 4.80 19.96 -20.50
CA ALA A 244 4.82 21.42 -20.53
C ALA A 244 6.15 21.97 -21.12
N ASN A 245 7.22 21.17 -21.11
CA ASN A 245 8.54 21.51 -21.65
C ASN A 245 8.88 20.72 -22.93
N ASP A 246 7.86 20.26 -23.67
CA ASP A 246 7.94 19.55 -24.95
C ASP A 246 8.54 18.14 -24.92
N TYR A 247 8.78 17.57 -23.74
CA TYR A 247 9.16 16.18 -23.57
C TYR A 247 7.96 15.23 -23.49
N ASN A 248 8.18 13.93 -23.69
CA ASN A 248 7.19 12.86 -23.54
C ASN A 248 5.86 13.08 -24.34
N LYS A 249 5.97 13.68 -25.53
CA LYS A 249 4.84 13.95 -26.46
C LYS A 249 4.86 13.08 -27.70
N GLY A 250 5.63 11.98 -27.69
CA GLY A 250 5.71 11.03 -28.81
C GLY A 250 6.94 11.16 -29.70
N ASP A 251 7.78 12.17 -29.52
CA ASP A 251 9.10 12.24 -30.16
C ASP A 251 10.11 11.43 -29.32
N PRO A 252 10.70 10.34 -29.85
CA PRO A 252 11.69 9.55 -29.12
C PRO A 252 12.93 10.33 -28.68
N ALA A 253 13.34 11.37 -29.41
CA ALA A 253 14.49 12.21 -29.06
C ALA A 253 14.20 13.10 -27.84
N MET A 254 12.92 13.34 -27.56
CA MET A 254 12.44 14.16 -26.45
C MET A 254 11.73 13.30 -25.37
N TYR A 255 12.20 12.06 -25.21
CA TYR A 255 11.60 11.14 -24.24
C TYR A 255 12.51 10.96 -23.01
N ILE A 256 11.91 11.04 -21.83
CA ILE A 256 12.53 10.72 -20.55
C ILE A 256 11.68 9.60 -19.91
N PRO A 257 12.25 8.41 -19.66
CA PRO A 257 11.51 7.32 -19.04
C PRO A 257 11.06 7.69 -17.63
N VAL A 258 9.78 7.52 -17.35
CA VAL A 258 9.14 7.77 -16.05
C VAL A 258 8.53 6.48 -15.56
N VAL A 259 8.83 6.08 -14.32
CA VAL A 259 8.21 4.93 -13.66
C VAL A 259 7.48 5.35 -12.39
N GLY A 260 6.38 4.65 -12.10
CA GLY A 260 5.58 4.81 -10.89
C GLY A 260 5.32 3.48 -10.19
N VAL A 261 4.42 3.48 -9.25
CA VAL A 261 3.87 2.33 -8.53
C VAL A 261 2.38 2.60 -8.28
N ASP A 262 1.54 1.61 -8.35
CA ASP A 262 0.12 1.42 -8.05
C ASP A 262 -0.68 0.91 -9.24
N ALA A 263 -0.21 1.08 -10.47
CA ALA A 263 -0.91 0.75 -11.72
C ALA A 263 -2.34 1.34 -11.74
N ASN A 264 -2.47 2.63 -11.38
CA ASN A 264 -3.76 3.29 -11.43
C ASN A 264 -4.18 3.56 -12.90
N ALA A 265 -5.49 3.71 -13.16
CA ALA A 265 -6.01 3.83 -14.52
C ALA A 265 -5.37 4.98 -15.31
N SER A 266 -5.11 6.13 -14.66
CA SER A 266 -4.50 7.30 -15.30
C SER A 266 -3.05 7.05 -15.71
N ALA A 267 -2.28 6.28 -14.91
CA ALA A 267 -0.91 5.90 -15.25
C ALA A 267 -0.90 4.90 -16.41
N LEU A 268 -1.80 3.91 -16.39
CA LEU A 268 -1.97 2.97 -17.50
C LEU A 268 -2.31 3.69 -18.81
N ASP A 269 -3.20 4.67 -18.75
CA ASP A 269 -3.53 5.52 -19.92
C ASP A 269 -2.33 6.36 -20.40
N ALA A 270 -1.51 6.88 -19.49
CA ALA A 270 -0.28 7.60 -19.84
C ALA A 270 0.75 6.66 -20.49
N MET A 271 0.85 5.40 -20.03
CA MET A 271 1.69 4.38 -20.67
C MET A 271 1.21 4.06 -22.09
N ASP A 272 -0.09 3.93 -22.31
CA ASP A 272 -0.65 3.67 -23.65
C ASP A 272 -0.35 4.81 -24.62
N ARG A 273 -0.35 6.05 -24.16
CA ARG A 273 0.06 7.21 -24.94
C ARG A 273 1.58 7.33 -25.12
N GLY A 274 2.38 6.47 -24.48
CA GLY A 274 3.84 6.54 -24.52
C GLY A 274 4.42 7.69 -23.69
N GLU A 275 3.69 8.20 -22.72
CA GLU A 275 4.10 9.29 -21.81
C GLU A 275 4.83 8.76 -20.57
N MET A 276 4.57 7.51 -20.16
CA MET A 276 5.26 6.78 -19.09
C MET A 276 5.89 5.49 -19.64
N LEU A 277 6.99 5.08 -19.04
CA LEU A 277 7.66 3.81 -19.37
C LEU A 277 6.90 2.61 -18.80
N GLY A 278 6.52 2.69 -17.54
CA GLY A 278 5.90 1.59 -16.83
C GLY A 278 5.48 1.95 -15.41
N THR A 279 4.81 1.03 -14.77
CA THR A 279 4.43 1.09 -13.37
C THR A 279 4.51 -0.29 -12.73
N VAL A 280 4.33 -0.36 -11.42
CA VAL A 280 4.26 -1.62 -10.66
C VAL A 280 2.89 -1.71 -10.01
N LEU A 281 2.13 -2.76 -10.32
CA LEU A 281 0.82 -2.98 -9.72
C LEU A 281 0.98 -3.21 -8.21
N ASN A 282 0.41 -2.30 -7.42
CA ASN A 282 0.11 -2.47 -6.01
C ASN A 282 -1.38 -2.85 -5.94
N ASP A 283 -1.69 -4.12 -5.72
CA ASP A 283 -3.06 -4.62 -5.84
C ASP A 283 -3.94 -4.16 -4.66
N ALA A 284 -4.50 -2.95 -4.78
CA ALA A 284 -5.41 -2.38 -3.80
C ALA A 284 -6.68 -3.22 -3.60
N ASP A 285 -7.15 -3.84 -4.69
CA ASP A 285 -8.39 -4.64 -4.67
C ASP A 285 -8.16 -5.96 -3.92
N GLY A 286 -7.05 -6.64 -4.21
CA GLY A 286 -6.65 -7.85 -3.49
C GLY A 286 -6.35 -7.59 -2.01
N GLN A 287 -5.64 -6.50 -1.69
CA GLN A 287 -5.34 -6.11 -0.31
C GLN A 287 -6.62 -5.74 0.47
N GLY A 288 -7.52 -4.94 -0.12
CA GLY A 288 -8.79 -4.55 0.51
C GLY A 288 -9.70 -5.74 0.80
N SER A 289 -9.81 -6.67 -0.16
CA SER A 289 -10.55 -7.93 0.02
C SER A 289 -9.93 -8.80 1.11
N ALA A 290 -8.60 -8.98 1.09
CA ALA A 290 -7.89 -9.77 2.11
C ALA A 290 -8.05 -9.18 3.52
N ALA A 291 -8.00 -7.85 3.65
CA ALA A 291 -8.18 -7.17 4.95
C ALA A 291 -9.55 -7.45 5.56
N VAL A 292 -10.62 -7.36 4.76
CA VAL A 292 -11.99 -7.65 5.24
C VAL A 292 -12.17 -9.12 5.56
N LYS A 293 -11.69 -10.04 4.71
CA LYS A 293 -11.75 -11.49 4.98
C LYS A 293 -11.08 -11.85 6.29
N LEU A 294 -9.87 -11.33 6.50
CA LEU A 294 -9.14 -11.54 7.75
C LEU A 294 -9.90 -10.95 8.94
N ALA A 295 -10.40 -9.72 8.81
CA ALA A 295 -11.15 -9.06 9.88
C ALA A 295 -12.41 -9.85 10.28
N VAL A 296 -13.19 -10.33 9.30
CA VAL A 296 -14.38 -11.15 9.55
C VAL A 296 -14.01 -12.47 10.24
N ALA A 297 -12.99 -13.18 9.74
CA ALA A 297 -12.53 -14.42 10.34
C ALA A 297 -12.09 -14.24 11.81
N LEU A 298 -11.37 -13.16 12.10
CA LEU A 298 -10.93 -12.82 13.45
C LEU A 298 -12.11 -12.48 14.38
N ALA A 299 -13.09 -11.69 13.89
CA ALA A 299 -14.29 -11.33 14.64
C ALA A 299 -15.16 -12.56 14.97
N GLU A 300 -15.18 -13.55 14.08
CA GLU A 300 -15.87 -14.83 14.30
C GLU A 300 -15.07 -15.82 15.16
N GLY A 301 -13.86 -15.47 15.58
CA GLY A 301 -12.98 -16.34 16.38
C GLY A 301 -12.40 -17.53 15.61
N LYS A 302 -12.33 -17.45 14.29
CA LYS A 302 -11.73 -18.50 13.44
C LYS A 302 -10.23 -18.55 13.60
N ASP A 303 -9.65 -19.72 13.42
CA ASP A 303 -8.20 -19.89 13.31
C ASP A 303 -7.72 -19.40 11.93
N VAL A 304 -6.89 -18.38 11.94
CA VAL A 304 -6.31 -17.76 10.73
C VAL A 304 -4.84 -18.14 10.52
N SER A 305 -4.31 -19.07 11.30
CA SER A 305 -2.88 -19.42 11.28
C SER A 305 -2.38 -19.91 9.94
N SER A 306 -3.23 -20.54 9.11
CA SER A 306 -2.90 -20.98 7.77
C SER A 306 -2.95 -19.86 6.71
N GLU A 307 -3.57 -18.72 7.03
CA GLU A 307 -3.77 -17.60 6.10
C GLU A 307 -2.68 -16.53 6.26
N VAL A 308 -1.97 -16.52 7.38
CA VAL A 308 -0.99 -15.48 7.71
C VAL A 308 0.44 -16.02 7.71
N THR A 309 1.35 -15.26 7.12
CA THR A 309 2.80 -15.54 7.15
C THR A 309 3.40 -14.99 8.44
N GLY A 310 4.29 -15.77 9.08
CA GLY A 310 4.90 -15.37 10.36
C GLY A 310 3.90 -15.10 11.48
N GLY A 311 2.67 -15.63 11.35
CA GLY A 311 1.59 -15.48 12.33
C GLY A 311 0.95 -14.09 12.39
N LYS A 312 1.32 -13.15 11.48
CA LYS A 312 0.91 -11.74 11.56
C LYS A 312 0.56 -11.09 10.22
N TYR A 313 1.06 -11.59 9.08
CA TYR A 313 1.09 -10.87 7.83
C TYR A 313 0.31 -11.59 6.73
N ILE A 314 -0.49 -10.84 5.97
CA ILE A 314 -0.91 -11.26 4.63
C ILE A 314 -0.19 -10.36 3.63
N TRP A 315 0.62 -10.97 2.77
CA TRP A 315 1.37 -10.30 1.73
C TRP A 315 0.71 -10.50 0.37
N VAL A 316 0.29 -9.41 -0.26
CA VAL A 316 -0.22 -9.39 -1.63
C VAL A 316 0.95 -9.00 -2.54
N PRO A 317 1.33 -9.81 -3.53
CA PRO A 317 2.52 -9.56 -4.33
C PRO A 317 2.36 -8.35 -5.25
N TYR A 318 3.47 -7.68 -5.53
CA TYR A 318 3.57 -6.71 -6.61
C TYR A 318 3.71 -7.39 -7.98
N GLN A 319 3.43 -6.64 -9.06
CA GLN A 319 3.62 -7.11 -10.44
C GLN A 319 4.06 -5.94 -11.32
N LYS A 320 5.11 -6.13 -12.11
CA LYS A 320 5.50 -5.15 -13.14
C LYS A 320 4.40 -5.04 -14.20
N VAL A 321 4.15 -3.81 -14.64
CA VAL A 321 3.23 -3.51 -15.73
C VAL A 321 3.97 -2.71 -16.78
N THR A 322 4.06 -3.27 -18.00
CA THR A 322 4.66 -2.63 -19.16
C THR A 322 3.61 -2.39 -20.25
N ARG A 323 3.95 -1.53 -21.20
CA ARG A 323 3.06 -1.25 -22.33
C ARG A 323 2.80 -2.53 -23.13
N GLY A 324 1.52 -2.91 -23.28
CA GLY A 324 1.11 -4.10 -24.04
C GLY A 324 0.92 -5.37 -23.20
N GLU A 325 1.22 -5.37 -21.90
CA GLU A 325 1.01 -6.52 -20.99
C GLU A 325 -0.26 -6.40 -20.14
N ARG A 326 -1.28 -5.69 -20.65
CA ARG A 326 -2.60 -5.66 -19.97
C ARG A 326 -3.27 -7.02 -20.10
N GLN A 327 -3.50 -7.69 -18.96
CA GLN A 327 -4.44 -8.80 -18.83
C GLN A 327 -5.84 -8.29 -18.48
#